data_b9f02eb39517a9fb0df2577a67c346fc
#
_entry.id   b9f02eb39517a9fb0df2577a67c346fc
#
_cell.length_a   1.000
_cell.length_b   1.000
_cell.length_c   1.000
_cell.angle_alpha   90.00
_cell.angle_beta   90.00
_cell.angle_gamma   90.00
#
_symmetry.space_group_name_H-M   'P 1'
#
loop_
_entity.id
_entity.type
_entity.pdbx_description
1 polymer ?
#
loop_
_entity_poly.entity_id
_entity_poly.type
_entity_poly.pdbx_seq_one_letter_code
_entity_poly.pdbx_strand_id
1 'polypeptide(L)'
;MPRSPREVSRAGHSPEQVDALCDGLASPQASTRYGSAKLLVRLSEEEPDVLYPRFDFFARLMEGEARVLRWNASRILGNLARADSQGKIEKLLDRYLAPITGHELIAAANTIQGAAEIARAKPQLAGRIAREILKVSRAEYATPECRNIAAGHAIQALDRFFDHLPKKKPVLDFVESELANPRPATRKKAEKFCRKRAPK
;
A
#
# COMPACT_ATOMS: atom_id res chain seq x y z
N MET A 1 -3.76 -9.20 -45.28
CA MET A 1 -4.76 -8.84 -44.28
C MET A 1 -4.06 -8.03 -43.18
N PRO A 2 -4.41 -6.76 -42.97
CA PRO A 2 -3.78 -5.95 -41.92
C PRO A 2 -4.27 -6.44 -40.56
N ARG A 3 -3.33 -6.63 -39.61
CA ARG A 3 -3.60 -7.02 -38.22
C ARG A 3 -4.38 -5.91 -37.50
N SER A 4 -5.35 -6.32 -36.70
CA SER A 4 -6.24 -5.44 -35.97
C SER A 4 -5.48 -4.60 -34.92
N PRO A 5 -5.87 -3.32 -34.64
CA PRO A 5 -5.20 -2.44 -33.68
C PRO A 5 -5.25 -2.89 -32.22
N ARG A 6 -5.91 -4.00 -31.91
CA ARG A 6 -6.04 -4.58 -30.55
C ARG A 6 -4.93 -5.54 -30.15
N GLU A 7 -4.05 -5.96 -31.06
CA GLU A 7 -2.93 -6.89 -30.77
C GLU A 7 -1.63 -6.19 -30.37
N VAL A 8 -1.54 -4.85 -30.44
CA VAL A 8 -0.31 -4.08 -30.14
C VAL A 8 -0.14 -3.76 -28.65
N SER A 9 -1.10 -4.12 -27.77
CA SER A 9 -1.10 -3.72 -26.35
C SER A 9 -0.77 -4.84 -25.34
N ARG A 10 -0.09 -5.91 -25.74
CA ARG A 10 0.33 -7.03 -24.86
C ARG A 10 1.82 -7.39 -24.97
N ALA A 11 2.66 -6.47 -25.40
CA ALA A 11 4.09 -6.62 -25.20
C ALA A 11 4.38 -6.23 -23.75
N GLY A 12 4.36 -7.19 -22.81
CA GLY A 12 4.78 -7.00 -21.44
C GLY A 12 6.22 -6.44 -21.41
N HIS A 13 6.56 -5.70 -20.34
CA HIS A 13 7.91 -5.18 -20.17
C HIS A 13 8.93 -6.32 -20.13
N SER A 14 10.02 -6.18 -20.88
CA SER A 14 11.09 -7.20 -20.83
C SER A 14 11.87 -7.09 -19.51
N PRO A 15 12.52 -8.19 -19.07
CA PRO A 15 13.39 -8.17 -17.90
C PRO A 15 14.45 -7.06 -17.94
N GLU A 16 15.03 -6.79 -19.11
CA GLU A 16 16.03 -5.75 -19.33
C GLU A 16 15.44 -4.34 -19.12
N GLN A 17 14.19 -4.12 -19.54
CA GLN A 17 13.49 -2.85 -19.28
C GLN A 17 13.22 -2.64 -17.80
N VAL A 18 12.86 -3.71 -17.08
CA VAL A 18 12.69 -3.67 -15.61
C VAL A 18 14.01 -3.34 -14.92
N ASP A 19 15.10 -4.01 -15.35
CA ASP A 19 16.42 -3.77 -14.78
C ASP A 19 16.88 -2.33 -15.02
N ALA A 20 16.71 -1.79 -16.22
CA ALA A 20 17.00 -0.39 -16.52
C ALA A 20 16.21 0.59 -15.65
N LEU A 21 14.94 0.29 -15.32
CA LEU A 21 14.15 1.10 -14.40
C LEU A 21 14.67 0.98 -12.95
N CYS A 22 15.06 -0.21 -12.52
CA CYS A 22 15.66 -0.40 -11.19
C CYS A 22 16.98 0.35 -11.05
N ASP A 23 17.86 0.29 -12.07
CA ASP A 23 19.12 1.03 -12.12
C ASP A 23 18.87 2.54 -12.11
N GLY A 24 17.82 3.00 -12.79
CA GLY A 24 17.39 4.39 -12.80
C GLY A 24 17.09 4.96 -11.40
N LEU A 25 16.75 4.12 -10.41
CA LEU A 25 16.52 4.57 -9.02
C LEU A 25 17.83 5.04 -8.35
N ALA A 26 18.98 4.59 -8.80
CA ALA A 26 20.30 5.03 -8.33
C ALA A 26 20.85 6.26 -9.09
N SER A 27 20.12 6.75 -10.10
CA SER A 27 20.57 7.88 -10.92
C SER A 27 20.84 9.14 -10.06
N PRO A 28 21.94 9.86 -10.29
CA PRO A 28 22.19 11.15 -9.67
C PRO A 28 21.16 12.21 -10.12
N GLN A 29 20.58 12.05 -11.33
CA GLN A 29 19.57 12.96 -11.85
C GLN A 29 18.21 12.67 -11.20
N ALA A 30 17.66 13.66 -10.50
CA ALA A 30 16.37 13.54 -9.80
C ALA A 30 15.21 13.18 -10.75
N SER A 31 15.17 13.75 -11.96
CA SER A 31 14.15 13.45 -12.98
C SER A 31 14.13 11.98 -13.39
N THR A 32 15.31 11.41 -13.64
CA THR A 32 15.45 9.98 -13.98
C THR A 32 15.06 9.12 -12.79
N ARG A 33 15.60 9.41 -11.59
CA ARG A 33 15.36 8.64 -10.38
C ARG A 33 13.87 8.57 -10.02
N TYR A 34 13.18 9.70 -10.00
CA TYR A 34 11.75 9.74 -9.65
C TYR A 34 10.84 9.33 -10.82
N GLY A 35 11.28 9.54 -12.06
CA GLY A 35 10.62 9.01 -13.25
C GLY A 35 10.58 7.47 -13.22
N SER A 36 11.72 6.84 -12.99
CA SER A 36 11.82 5.38 -12.83
C SER A 36 10.96 4.86 -11.67
N ALA A 37 11.00 5.54 -10.51
CA ALA A 37 10.19 5.15 -9.37
C ALA A 37 8.68 5.18 -9.70
N LYS A 38 8.20 6.21 -10.39
CA LYS A 38 6.79 6.33 -10.82
C LYS A 38 6.40 5.23 -11.79
N LEU A 39 7.25 4.91 -12.75
CA LEU A 39 7.01 3.84 -13.72
C LEU A 39 6.97 2.46 -13.04
N LEU A 40 7.88 2.19 -12.11
CA LEU A 40 7.91 0.93 -11.35
C LEU A 40 6.65 0.77 -10.47
N VAL A 41 6.16 1.85 -9.84
CA VAL A 41 4.90 1.80 -9.09
C VAL A 41 3.75 1.44 -10.02
N ARG A 42 3.64 2.09 -11.19
CA ARG A 42 2.60 1.79 -12.17
C ARG A 42 2.70 0.35 -12.68
N LEU A 43 3.90 -0.09 -13.01
CA LEU A 43 4.16 -1.45 -13.48
C LEU A 43 3.76 -2.49 -12.42
N SER A 44 4.01 -2.23 -11.13
CA SER A 44 3.57 -3.10 -10.06
C SER A 44 2.04 -3.22 -9.94
N GLU A 45 1.31 -2.19 -10.35
CA GLU A 45 -0.16 -2.17 -10.37
C GLU A 45 -0.70 -2.96 -11.59
N GLU A 46 -0.07 -2.84 -12.73
CA GLU A 46 -0.52 -3.39 -14.00
C GLU A 46 0.00 -4.82 -14.23
N GLU A 47 1.28 -5.06 -13.98
CA GLU A 47 2.00 -6.30 -14.31
C GLU A 47 2.89 -6.78 -13.13
N PRO A 48 2.31 -7.13 -11.96
CA PRO A 48 3.08 -7.48 -10.76
C PRO A 48 4.01 -8.69 -10.98
N ASP A 49 3.62 -9.65 -11.83
CA ASP A 49 4.40 -10.84 -12.14
C ASP A 49 5.76 -10.50 -12.78
N VAL A 50 5.80 -9.45 -13.60
CA VAL A 50 7.04 -8.98 -14.26
C VAL A 50 8.03 -8.41 -13.24
N LEU A 51 7.52 -7.76 -12.17
CA LEU A 51 8.35 -7.18 -11.09
C LEU A 51 8.66 -8.17 -9.97
N TYR A 52 7.90 -9.22 -9.80
CA TYR A 52 8.07 -10.14 -8.68
C TYR A 52 9.47 -10.76 -8.56
N PRO A 53 10.20 -11.07 -9.65
CA PRO A 53 11.60 -11.49 -9.56
C PRO A 53 12.53 -10.49 -8.85
N ARG A 54 12.15 -9.21 -8.79
CA ARG A 54 12.89 -8.13 -8.10
C ARG A 54 12.35 -7.84 -6.69
N PHE A 55 11.53 -8.71 -6.11
CA PHE A 55 10.94 -8.53 -4.78
C PHE A 55 11.98 -8.16 -3.71
N ASP A 56 13.07 -8.91 -3.64
CA ASP A 56 14.11 -8.70 -2.62
C ASP A 56 14.87 -7.37 -2.79
N PHE A 57 14.96 -6.87 -4.01
CA PHE A 57 15.47 -5.53 -4.29
C PHE A 57 14.55 -4.46 -3.66
N PHE A 58 13.24 -4.54 -3.87
CA PHE A 58 12.29 -3.60 -3.28
C PHE A 58 12.18 -3.74 -1.76
N ALA A 59 12.34 -4.94 -1.21
CA ALA A 59 12.40 -5.15 0.23
C ALA A 59 13.58 -4.40 0.87
N ARG A 60 14.77 -4.45 0.26
CA ARG A 60 15.93 -3.65 0.70
C ARG A 60 15.71 -2.15 0.50
N LEU A 61 15.12 -1.75 -0.64
CA LEU A 61 14.84 -0.34 -0.93
C LEU A 61 13.86 0.28 0.06
N MET A 62 12.91 -0.48 0.56
CA MET A 62 11.96 -0.05 1.60
C MET A 62 12.67 0.32 2.92
N GLU A 63 13.82 -0.28 3.21
CA GLU A 63 14.64 -0.04 4.40
C GLU A 63 15.77 0.98 4.16
N GLY A 64 15.93 1.48 2.93
CA GLY A 64 16.98 2.41 2.54
C GLY A 64 16.80 3.83 3.13
N GLU A 65 17.79 4.71 2.92
CA GLU A 65 17.79 6.08 3.48
C GLU A 65 16.89 7.06 2.70
N ALA A 66 16.75 6.86 1.39
CA ALA A 66 16.02 7.77 0.51
C ALA A 66 14.50 7.66 0.73
N ARG A 67 13.92 8.59 1.49
CA ARG A 67 12.50 8.59 1.92
C ARG A 67 11.52 8.31 0.79
N VAL A 68 11.63 9.04 -0.32
CA VAL A 68 10.70 8.90 -1.46
C VAL A 68 10.78 7.50 -2.07
N LEU A 69 11.97 6.92 -2.15
CA LEU A 69 12.16 5.58 -2.68
C LEU A 69 11.61 4.52 -1.71
N ARG A 70 11.76 4.70 -0.40
CA ARG A 70 11.11 3.82 0.61
C ARG A 70 9.60 3.79 0.44
N TRP A 71 8.97 4.95 0.28
CA TRP A 71 7.52 5.05 0.11
C TRP A 71 7.04 4.34 -1.16
N ASN A 72 7.77 4.52 -2.28
CA ASN A 72 7.47 3.83 -3.52
C ASN A 72 7.67 2.31 -3.39
N ALA A 73 8.76 1.87 -2.73
CA ALA A 73 9.02 0.46 -2.48
C ALA A 73 7.89 -0.19 -1.66
N SER A 74 7.39 0.48 -0.61
CA SER A 74 6.24 0.00 0.17
C SER A 74 4.99 -0.20 -0.70
N ARG A 75 4.70 0.73 -1.63
CA ARG A 75 3.58 0.58 -2.56
C ARG A 75 3.79 -0.58 -3.52
N ILE A 76 4.98 -0.68 -4.11
CA ILE A 76 5.35 -1.76 -5.05
C ILE A 76 5.18 -3.12 -4.35
N LEU A 77 5.78 -3.31 -3.17
CA LEU A 77 5.68 -4.55 -2.41
C LEU A 77 4.22 -4.92 -2.08
N GLY A 78 3.40 -3.93 -1.73
CA GLY A 78 1.96 -4.14 -1.54
C GLY A 78 1.28 -4.73 -2.78
N ASN A 79 1.58 -4.19 -3.96
CA ASN A 79 1.03 -4.65 -5.24
C ASN A 79 1.57 -6.04 -5.63
N LEU A 80 2.86 -6.32 -5.33
CA LEU A 80 3.48 -7.62 -5.61
C LEU A 80 2.87 -8.78 -4.82
N ALA A 81 2.08 -8.51 -3.78
CA ALA A 81 1.37 -9.55 -3.03
C ALA A 81 0.48 -10.44 -3.90
N ARG A 82 -0.01 -9.93 -5.04
CA ARG A 82 -0.81 -10.69 -6.01
C ARG A 82 0.01 -11.74 -6.76
N ALA A 83 1.30 -11.47 -6.98
CA ALA A 83 2.23 -12.37 -7.68
C ALA A 83 3.06 -13.22 -6.69
N ASP A 84 2.89 -13.03 -5.37
CA ASP A 84 3.72 -13.69 -4.35
C ASP A 84 3.38 -15.17 -4.19
N SER A 85 3.94 -15.99 -5.07
CA SER A 85 3.83 -17.46 -5.03
C SER A 85 4.76 -18.11 -4.00
N GLN A 86 5.80 -17.39 -3.52
CA GLN A 86 6.83 -17.92 -2.60
C GLN A 86 6.59 -17.56 -1.13
N GLY A 87 5.52 -16.83 -0.81
CA GLY A 87 5.21 -16.41 0.57
C GLY A 87 6.20 -15.40 1.15
N LYS A 88 6.89 -14.62 0.28
CA LYS A 88 7.87 -13.61 0.72
C LYS A 88 7.21 -12.46 1.48
N ILE A 89 5.98 -12.09 1.11
CA ILE A 89 5.20 -11.04 1.80
C ILE A 89 4.95 -11.42 3.25
N GLU A 90 4.58 -12.67 3.53
CA GLU A 90 4.29 -13.09 4.90
C GLU A 90 5.54 -13.01 5.79
N LYS A 91 6.70 -13.39 5.25
CA LYS A 91 7.99 -13.28 5.96
C LYS A 91 8.43 -11.83 6.19
N LEU A 92 8.05 -10.93 5.29
CA LEU A 92 8.37 -9.50 5.37
C LEU A 92 7.38 -8.71 6.25
N LEU A 93 6.21 -9.27 6.56
CA LEU A 93 5.01 -8.54 6.98
C LEU A 93 5.24 -7.66 8.23
N ASP A 94 5.95 -8.13 9.25
CA ASP A 94 6.18 -7.34 10.47
C ASP A 94 7.01 -6.08 10.17
N ARG A 95 8.10 -6.23 9.42
CA ARG A 95 8.94 -5.10 9.00
C ARG A 95 8.18 -4.15 8.08
N TYR A 96 7.37 -4.73 7.19
CA TYR A 96 6.53 -3.96 6.26
C TYR A 96 5.53 -3.08 7.00
N LEU A 97 4.88 -3.57 8.06
CA LEU A 97 3.83 -2.86 8.81
C LEU A 97 4.37 -1.89 9.87
N ALA A 98 5.65 -2.01 10.26
CA ALA A 98 6.26 -1.18 11.29
C ALA A 98 6.09 0.35 11.11
N PRO A 99 6.16 0.93 9.88
CA PRO A 99 5.98 2.36 9.68
C PRO A 99 4.59 2.90 10.04
N ILE A 100 3.57 2.03 10.20
CA ILE A 100 2.19 2.46 10.56
C ILE A 100 2.17 3.22 11.89
N THR A 101 3.00 2.82 12.84
CA THR A 101 3.12 3.46 14.16
C THR A 101 4.34 4.36 14.30
N GLY A 102 5.07 4.59 13.21
CA GLY A 102 6.21 5.50 13.19
C GLY A 102 5.79 6.97 13.16
N HIS A 103 6.77 7.88 13.33
CA HIS A 103 6.54 9.33 13.37
C HIS A 103 6.18 9.94 12.00
N GLU A 104 6.51 9.27 10.89
CA GLU A 104 6.33 9.80 9.53
C GLU A 104 4.95 9.46 8.97
N LEU A 105 4.06 10.45 8.88
CA LEU A 105 2.72 10.28 8.29
C LEU A 105 2.77 9.69 6.86
N ILE A 106 3.68 10.18 6.01
CA ILE A 106 3.74 9.75 4.60
C ILE A 106 4.16 8.29 4.51
N ALA A 107 5.10 7.84 5.33
CA ALA A 107 5.50 6.44 5.41
C ALA A 107 4.31 5.57 5.87
N ALA A 108 3.64 5.97 6.95
CA ALA A 108 2.45 5.28 7.47
C ALA A 108 1.35 5.18 6.39
N ALA A 109 1.03 6.28 5.71
CA ALA A 109 -0.02 6.32 4.69
C ALA A 109 0.27 5.38 3.52
N ASN A 110 1.50 5.36 3.00
CA ASN A 110 1.89 4.45 1.91
C ASN A 110 1.87 2.99 2.37
N THR A 111 2.36 2.71 3.58
CA THR A 111 2.30 1.36 4.17
C THR A 111 0.85 0.89 4.35
N ILE A 112 -0.04 1.71 4.89
CA ILE A 112 -1.46 1.40 5.07
C ILE A 112 -2.12 1.08 3.72
N GLN A 113 -1.84 1.86 2.67
CA GLN A 113 -2.39 1.61 1.33
C GLN A 113 -1.91 0.29 0.74
N GLY A 114 -0.61 0.01 0.80
CA GLY A 114 -0.05 -1.24 0.32
C GLY A 114 -0.49 -2.45 1.17
N ALA A 115 -0.67 -2.27 2.49
CA ALA A 115 -1.20 -3.30 3.38
C ALA A 115 -2.64 -3.72 2.99
N ALA A 116 -3.44 -2.78 2.47
CA ALA A 116 -4.75 -3.12 1.94
C ALA A 116 -4.66 -4.01 0.68
N GLU A 117 -3.67 -3.77 -0.21
CA GLU A 117 -3.43 -4.66 -1.35
C GLU A 117 -2.99 -6.05 -0.91
N ILE A 118 -2.09 -6.12 0.10
CA ILE A 118 -1.67 -7.41 0.67
C ILE A 118 -2.89 -8.16 1.24
N ALA A 119 -3.73 -7.49 2.04
CA ALA A 119 -4.91 -8.12 2.65
C ALA A 119 -5.93 -8.61 1.62
N ARG A 120 -6.06 -7.93 0.48
CA ARG A 120 -6.92 -8.35 -0.64
C ARG A 120 -6.35 -9.55 -1.39
N ALA A 121 -5.04 -9.55 -1.62
CA ALA A 121 -4.37 -10.64 -2.33
C ALA A 121 -4.20 -11.89 -1.44
N LYS A 122 -4.08 -11.70 -0.13
CA LYS A 122 -3.84 -12.75 0.87
C LYS A 122 -4.82 -12.63 2.05
N PRO A 123 -6.09 -13.05 1.87
CA PRO A 123 -7.16 -12.87 2.87
C PRO A 123 -6.83 -13.47 4.24
N GLN A 124 -6.01 -14.52 4.31
CA GLN A 124 -5.54 -15.12 5.56
C GLN A 124 -4.75 -14.13 6.44
N LEU A 125 -4.14 -13.09 5.86
CA LEU A 125 -3.40 -12.05 6.56
C LEU A 125 -4.29 -10.87 6.98
N ALA A 126 -5.53 -10.78 6.48
CA ALA A 126 -6.40 -9.63 6.67
C ALA A 126 -6.62 -9.27 8.16
N GLY A 127 -6.84 -10.26 9.01
CA GLY A 127 -7.03 -10.04 10.45
C GLY A 127 -5.78 -9.50 11.15
N ARG A 128 -4.58 -9.95 10.74
CA ARG A 128 -3.30 -9.45 11.26
C ARG A 128 -3.06 -8.01 10.81
N ILE A 129 -3.25 -7.74 9.52
CA ILE A 129 -3.08 -6.42 8.91
C ILE A 129 -4.05 -5.41 9.53
N ALA A 130 -5.32 -5.77 9.72
CA ALA A 130 -6.30 -4.89 10.35
C ALA A 130 -5.88 -4.48 11.78
N ARG A 131 -5.38 -5.44 12.60
CA ARG A 131 -4.89 -5.12 13.95
C ARG A 131 -3.75 -4.11 13.94
N GLU A 132 -2.84 -4.20 12.97
CA GLU A 132 -1.73 -3.25 12.85
C GLU A 132 -2.23 -1.88 12.36
N ILE A 133 -3.13 -1.83 11.38
CA ILE A 133 -3.72 -0.57 10.91
C ILE A 133 -4.48 0.14 12.02
N LEU A 134 -5.21 -0.57 12.87
CA LEU A 134 -5.96 0.03 13.99
C LEU A 134 -5.07 0.73 15.02
N LYS A 135 -3.76 0.43 15.05
CA LYS A 135 -2.81 1.11 15.95
C LYS A 135 -2.62 2.59 15.62
N VAL A 136 -3.09 3.09 14.46
CA VAL A 136 -3.04 4.52 14.11
C VAL A 136 -3.74 5.39 15.17
N SER A 137 -4.76 4.87 15.87
CA SER A 137 -5.49 5.57 16.92
C SER A 137 -4.60 5.99 18.10
N ARG A 138 -3.52 5.26 18.35
CA ARG A 138 -2.57 5.48 19.47
C ARG A 138 -1.14 5.76 19.01
N ALA A 139 -0.92 5.91 17.70
CA ALA A 139 0.40 6.22 17.15
C ALA A 139 0.78 7.68 17.43
N GLU A 140 2.06 7.91 17.70
CA GLU A 140 2.63 9.23 17.99
C GLU A 140 3.25 9.83 16.72
N TYR A 141 2.39 10.43 15.89
CA TYR A 141 2.84 11.20 14.74
C TYR A 141 3.31 12.60 15.15
N ALA A 142 4.00 13.28 14.21
CA ALA A 142 4.56 14.61 14.44
C ALA A 142 3.53 15.65 14.98
N THR A 143 2.26 15.51 14.61
CA THR A 143 1.17 16.39 15.09
C THR A 143 -0.13 15.60 15.25
N PRO A 144 -1.10 16.10 16.07
CA PRO A 144 -2.44 15.53 16.15
C PRO A 144 -3.15 15.48 14.78
N GLU A 145 -2.91 16.48 13.91
CA GLU A 145 -3.47 16.51 12.57
C GLU A 145 -2.92 15.38 11.70
N CYS A 146 -1.64 15.03 11.84
CA CYS A 146 -1.06 13.87 11.14
C CYS A 146 -1.78 12.58 11.55
N ARG A 147 -2.14 12.41 12.82
CA ARG A 147 -2.92 11.25 13.28
C ARG A 147 -4.32 11.23 12.67
N ASN A 148 -4.99 12.38 12.61
CA ASN A 148 -6.31 12.51 11.98
C ASN A 148 -6.27 12.13 10.49
N ILE A 149 -5.19 12.51 9.79
CA ILE A 149 -4.96 12.12 8.38
C ILE A 149 -4.71 10.62 8.27
N ALA A 150 -3.86 10.05 9.14
CA ALA A 150 -3.57 8.61 9.16
C ALA A 150 -4.85 7.78 9.43
N ALA A 151 -5.71 8.22 10.35
CA ALA A 151 -7.02 7.61 10.60
C ALA A 151 -7.88 7.60 9.32
N GLY A 152 -7.89 8.69 8.56
CA GLY A 152 -8.58 8.75 7.29
C GLY A 152 -8.01 7.78 6.22
N HIS A 153 -6.70 7.52 6.22
CA HIS A 153 -6.10 6.47 5.37
C HIS A 153 -6.46 5.07 5.86
N ALA A 154 -6.45 4.85 7.17
CA ALA A 154 -6.84 3.59 7.80
C ALA A 154 -8.28 3.18 7.45
N ILE A 155 -9.25 4.10 7.57
CA ILE A 155 -10.65 3.85 7.19
C ILE A 155 -10.77 3.40 5.74
N GLN A 156 -10.10 4.10 4.82
CA GLN A 156 -10.14 3.76 3.39
C GLN A 156 -9.51 2.40 3.09
N ALA A 157 -8.40 2.09 3.74
CA ALA A 157 -7.71 0.81 3.59
C ALA A 157 -8.57 -0.35 4.13
N LEU A 158 -9.10 -0.20 5.35
CA LEU A 158 -9.95 -1.20 5.99
C LEU A 158 -11.23 -1.50 5.18
N ASP A 159 -11.84 -0.47 4.55
CA ASP A 159 -13.00 -0.66 3.68
C ASP A 159 -12.70 -1.55 2.46
N ARG A 160 -11.46 -1.52 1.93
CA ARG A 160 -11.06 -2.27 0.72
C ARG A 160 -11.00 -3.77 0.94
N PHE A 161 -10.76 -4.23 2.18
CA PHE A 161 -10.68 -5.65 2.52
C PHE A 161 -11.59 -6.06 3.68
N PHE A 162 -12.58 -5.22 4.02
CA PHE A 162 -13.50 -5.45 5.13
C PHE A 162 -14.19 -6.80 5.08
N ASP A 163 -14.52 -7.28 3.88
CA ASP A 163 -15.23 -8.53 3.68
C ASP A 163 -14.35 -9.76 3.95
N HIS A 164 -13.02 -9.60 3.96
CA HIS A 164 -12.04 -10.63 4.31
C HIS A 164 -11.72 -10.70 5.82
N LEU A 165 -12.29 -9.80 6.63
CA LEU A 165 -11.99 -9.76 8.06
C LEU A 165 -12.66 -10.90 8.81
N PRO A 166 -11.91 -11.67 9.62
CA PRO A 166 -12.49 -12.71 10.48
C PRO A 166 -13.28 -12.11 11.66
N LYS A 167 -12.90 -10.90 12.11
CA LYS A 167 -13.58 -10.14 13.17
C LYS A 167 -13.79 -8.71 12.70
N LYS A 168 -15.04 -8.33 12.46
CA LYS A 168 -15.39 -7.00 11.93
C LYS A 168 -15.56 -5.94 13.02
N LYS A 169 -15.98 -6.35 14.22
CA LYS A 169 -16.30 -5.43 15.31
C LYS A 169 -15.20 -4.42 15.65
N PRO A 170 -13.91 -4.78 15.82
CA PRO A 170 -12.87 -3.80 16.13
C PRO A 170 -12.72 -2.70 15.06
N VAL A 171 -12.97 -3.04 13.80
CA VAL A 171 -12.92 -2.07 12.70
C VAL A 171 -14.15 -1.15 12.74
N LEU A 172 -15.33 -1.69 13.01
CA LEU A 172 -16.55 -0.89 13.18
C LEU A 172 -16.41 0.08 14.34
N ASP A 173 -15.98 -0.39 15.51
CA ASP A 173 -15.77 0.44 16.70
C ASP A 173 -14.78 1.59 16.41
N PHE A 174 -13.68 1.30 15.70
CA PHE A 174 -12.72 2.32 15.29
C PHE A 174 -13.35 3.35 14.35
N VAL A 175 -14.07 2.91 13.31
CA VAL A 175 -14.68 3.83 12.34
C VAL A 175 -15.77 4.68 13.00
N GLU A 176 -16.58 4.12 13.91
CA GLU A 176 -17.58 4.83 14.68
C GLU A 176 -16.94 5.94 15.55
N SER A 177 -15.81 5.66 16.21
CA SER A 177 -15.08 6.67 16.96
C SER A 177 -14.61 7.84 16.10
N GLU A 178 -14.31 7.59 14.82
CA GLU A 178 -13.84 8.60 13.87
C GLU A 178 -14.97 9.47 13.27
N LEU A 179 -16.23 9.19 13.57
CA LEU A 179 -17.36 10.09 13.26
C LEU A 179 -17.26 11.42 14.02
N ALA A 180 -16.59 11.44 15.17
CA ALA A 180 -16.29 12.64 15.94
C ALA A 180 -14.91 13.26 15.64
N ASN A 181 -14.18 12.75 14.64
CA ASN A 181 -12.84 13.23 14.31
C ASN A 181 -12.85 14.74 14.00
N PRO A 182 -11.92 15.55 14.55
CA PRO A 182 -11.88 17.00 14.30
C PRO A 182 -11.66 17.35 12.81
N ARG A 183 -11.01 16.44 12.03
CA ARG A 183 -10.77 16.65 10.61
C ARG A 183 -12.02 16.30 9.77
N PRO A 184 -12.64 17.27 9.04
CA PRO A 184 -13.85 17.01 8.25
C PRO A 184 -13.67 15.94 7.19
N ALA A 185 -12.48 15.87 6.55
CA ALA A 185 -12.20 14.88 5.52
C ALA A 185 -12.19 13.44 6.10
N THR A 186 -11.74 13.24 7.33
CA THR A 186 -11.74 11.95 8.03
C THR A 186 -13.15 11.56 8.45
N ARG A 187 -13.93 12.51 9.02
CA ARG A 187 -15.37 12.27 9.33
C ARG A 187 -16.15 11.79 8.11
N LYS A 188 -16.02 12.48 6.97
CA LYS A 188 -16.70 12.09 5.72
C LYS A 188 -16.36 10.66 5.27
N LYS A 189 -15.11 10.21 5.50
CA LYS A 189 -14.71 8.83 5.20
C LYS A 189 -15.39 7.85 6.16
N ALA A 190 -15.46 8.17 7.45
CA ALA A 190 -16.15 7.36 8.46
C ALA A 190 -17.64 7.24 8.14
N GLU A 191 -18.32 8.35 7.85
CA GLU A 191 -19.72 8.38 7.46
C GLU A 191 -20.01 7.54 6.21
N LYS A 192 -19.12 7.66 5.19
CA LYS A 192 -19.24 6.85 3.96
C LYS A 192 -19.09 5.36 4.24
N PHE A 193 -18.13 4.98 5.08
CA PHE A 193 -17.92 3.61 5.50
C PHE A 193 -19.16 3.07 6.24
N CYS A 194 -19.66 3.79 7.26
CA CYS A 194 -20.83 3.37 8.04
C CYS A 194 -22.06 3.17 7.14
N ARG A 195 -22.35 4.13 6.24
CA ARG A 195 -23.45 3.97 5.27
C ARG A 195 -23.33 2.74 4.40
N LYS A 196 -22.09 2.42 3.94
CA LYS A 196 -21.85 1.26 3.08
C LYS A 196 -21.96 -0.06 3.83
N ARG A 197 -21.69 -0.07 5.14
CA ARG A 197 -21.60 -1.27 5.99
C ARG A 197 -22.77 -1.42 6.96
N ALA A 198 -23.71 -0.48 6.93
CA ALA A 198 -24.97 -0.61 7.69
C ALA A 198 -25.68 -1.92 7.32
N PRO A 199 -26.23 -2.65 8.29
CA PRO A 199 -27.07 -3.80 8.00
C PRO A 199 -28.28 -3.31 7.17
N LYS A 200 -28.57 -4.06 6.09
CA LYS A 200 -29.76 -3.84 5.27
C LYS A 200 -30.98 -4.38 6.01
#